data_db4363c24733c3039b69f17df8a89f02
#
_entry.id   db4363c24733c3039b69f17df8a89f02
#
_cell.length_a   1.000
_cell.length_b   1.000
_cell.length_c   1.000
_cell.angle_alpha   90.00
_cell.angle_beta   90.00
_cell.angle_gamma   90.00
#
_symmetry.space_group_name_H-M   'P 1'
#
loop_
_entity.id
_entity.type
_entity.pdbx_description
1 polymer ?
#
loop_
_entity_poly.entity_id
_entity_poly.type
_entity_poly.pdbx_seq_one_letter_code
_entity_poly.pdbx_strand_id
1 'polypeptide(L)'
;DDLWWRPFDKVADEWHFSESMRMAGWRACAALRIEGRLHGYDDLMVLNELPMTTFLVTSGFQHLQHSKIRALGIGKRFAEIHIDAIDDPGHPGKQAIFQQIICRWQFPAQQVMVVGDSGESEIAAGNRLSMCTVQLLRPAVEPVSNADHHVADLWQLKALLGL
;
A
#
# COMPACT_ATOMS: atom_id res chain seq x y z
N ASP A 1 11.28 11.91 -15.36
CA ASP A 1 11.05 11.64 -13.92
C ASP A 1 9.75 10.88 -13.60
N ASP A 2 8.91 10.59 -14.60
CA ASP A 2 7.57 10.00 -14.42
C ASP A 2 7.57 8.59 -13.81
N LEU A 3 8.62 7.80 -14.04
CA LEU A 3 8.74 6.43 -13.52
C LEU A 3 8.77 6.32 -11.98
N TRP A 4 9.04 7.41 -11.28
CA TRP A 4 9.05 7.43 -9.81
C TRP A 4 7.65 7.56 -9.20
N TRP A 5 6.69 8.12 -9.98
CA TRP A 5 5.35 8.47 -9.53
C TRP A 5 4.24 7.69 -10.21
N ARG A 6 4.58 7.00 -11.30
CA ARG A 6 3.61 6.30 -12.14
C ARG A 6 4.00 4.84 -12.34
N PRO A 7 3.03 3.93 -12.42
CA PRO A 7 3.28 2.53 -12.78
C PRO A 7 4.01 2.42 -14.11
N PHE A 8 4.99 1.53 -14.19
CA PHE A 8 5.84 1.36 -15.38
C PHE A 8 5.03 1.03 -16.65
N ASP A 9 4.00 0.20 -16.54
CA ASP A 9 3.11 -0.17 -17.65
C ASP A 9 2.41 1.05 -18.23
N LYS A 10 1.90 1.97 -17.39
CA LYS A 10 1.26 3.21 -17.83
C LYS A 10 2.22 4.12 -18.59
N VAL A 11 3.44 4.24 -18.10
CA VAL A 11 4.48 5.02 -18.80
C VAL A 11 4.86 4.35 -20.12
N ALA A 12 5.02 3.03 -20.13
CA ALA A 12 5.36 2.27 -21.31
C ALA A 12 4.27 2.34 -22.39
N ASP A 13 2.99 2.40 -21.99
CA ASP A 13 1.85 2.58 -22.90
C ASP A 13 1.84 3.97 -23.53
N GLU A 14 1.98 5.00 -22.71
CA GLU A 14 1.97 6.40 -23.16
C GLU A 14 3.13 6.71 -24.12
N TRP A 15 4.31 6.19 -23.82
CA TRP A 15 5.51 6.39 -24.65
C TRP A 15 5.67 5.33 -25.75
N HIS A 16 4.65 4.49 -25.97
CA HIS A 16 4.62 3.47 -27.01
C HIS A 16 5.86 2.58 -27.06
N PHE A 17 6.31 2.10 -25.89
CA PHE A 17 7.48 1.22 -25.82
C PHE A 17 7.26 -0.05 -26.64
N SER A 18 8.27 -0.45 -27.41
CA SER A 18 8.28 -1.75 -28.07
C SER A 18 8.24 -2.88 -27.03
N GLU A 19 7.84 -4.08 -27.43
CA GLU A 19 7.81 -5.24 -26.54
C GLU A 19 9.17 -5.51 -25.89
N SER A 20 10.26 -5.40 -26.66
CA SER A 20 11.62 -5.57 -26.14
C SER A 20 11.98 -4.51 -25.09
N MET A 21 11.56 -3.24 -25.27
CA MET A 21 11.76 -2.18 -24.30
C MET A 21 10.93 -2.45 -23.03
N ARG A 22 9.68 -2.89 -23.18
CA ARG A 22 8.82 -3.26 -22.04
C ARG A 22 9.44 -4.38 -21.21
N MET A 23 9.89 -5.45 -21.86
CA MET A 23 10.53 -6.57 -21.19
C MET A 23 11.84 -6.17 -20.49
N ALA A 24 12.65 -5.31 -21.12
CA ALA A 24 13.88 -4.82 -20.50
C ALA A 24 13.60 -3.93 -19.29
N GLY A 25 12.66 -2.98 -19.41
CA GLY A 25 12.24 -2.10 -18.33
C GLY A 25 11.61 -2.87 -17.17
N TRP A 26 10.74 -3.85 -17.46
CA TRP A 26 10.13 -4.72 -16.45
C TRP A 26 11.19 -5.47 -15.64
N ARG A 27 12.18 -6.11 -16.34
CA ARG A 27 13.29 -6.78 -15.66
C ARG A 27 14.13 -5.83 -14.83
N ALA A 28 14.39 -4.62 -15.32
CA ALA A 28 15.10 -3.60 -14.56
C ALA A 28 14.32 -3.20 -13.29
N CYS A 29 13.01 -2.96 -13.39
CA CYS A 29 12.15 -2.65 -12.25
C CYS A 29 12.08 -3.80 -11.24
N ALA A 30 11.98 -5.05 -11.68
CA ALA A 30 11.96 -6.24 -10.82
C ALA A 30 13.30 -6.44 -10.07
N ALA A 31 14.40 -5.94 -10.62
CA ALA A 31 15.71 -5.98 -9.97
C ALA A 31 15.96 -4.83 -8.99
N LEU A 32 15.11 -3.80 -8.96
CA LEU A 32 15.29 -2.63 -8.09
C LEU A 32 15.24 -3.01 -6.61
N ARG A 33 16.13 -2.41 -5.84
CA ARG A 33 16.20 -2.53 -4.39
C ARG A 33 16.64 -1.22 -3.78
N ILE A 34 16.12 -0.92 -2.60
CA ILE A 34 16.63 0.17 -1.79
C ILE A 34 17.81 -0.35 -0.97
N GLU A 35 18.94 0.30 -1.13
CA GLU A 35 20.14 0.07 -0.34
C GLU A 35 20.24 1.12 0.77
N GLY A 36 20.59 0.67 2.00
CA GLY A 36 20.71 1.56 3.14
C GLY A 36 19.39 1.88 3.84
N ARG A 37 19.34 3.04 4.51
CA ARG A 37 18.17 3.52 5.26
C ARG A 37 17.30 4.42 4.40
N LEU A 38 16.01 4.26 4.52
CA LEU A 38 15.01 5.16 3.94
C LEU A 38 14.37 5.97 5.08
N HIS A 39 14.29 7.28 4.91
CA HIS A 39 13.54 8.13 5.82
C HIS A 39 12.07 8.13 5.39
N GLY A 40 11.20 7.68 6.30
CA GLY A 40 9.76 7.78 6.11
C GLY A 40 9.22 9.12 6.61
N TYR A 41 7.91 9.26 6.59
CA TYR A 41 7.24 10.38 7.23
C TYR A 41 7.42 10.33 8.75
N ASP A 42 7.49 11.49 9.40
CA ASP A 42 7.71 11.59 10.85
C ASP A 42 6.61 10.92 11.67
N ASP A 43 5.39 10.88 11.13
CA ASP A 43 4.24 10.24 11.77
C ASP A 43 4.27 8.70 11.78
N LEU A 44 5.24 8.05 11.12
CA LEU A 44 5.40 6.59 11.17
C LEU A 44 5.59 6.05 12.59
N MET A 45 6.04 6.88 13.52
CA MET A 45 6.16 6.51 14.94
C MET A 45 4.81 6.15 15.56
N VAL A 46 3.71 6.74 15.08
CA VAL A 46 2.34 6.44 15.54
C VAL A 46 2.00 4.97 15.45
N LEU A 47 2.55 4.25 14.44
CA LEU A 47 2.33 2.81 14.29
C LEU A 47 2.77 1.99 15.53
N ASN A 48 3.68 2.52 16.38
CA ASN A 48 4.08 1.84 17.61
C ASN A 48 3.06 2.06 18.76
N GLU A 49 2.18 3.02 18.60
CA GLU A 49 1.24 3.46 19.63
C GLU A 49 -0.17 2.91 19.41
N LEU A 50 -0.38 2.25 18.26
CA LEU A 50 -1.65 1.62 17.93
C LEU A 50 -1.83 0.32 18.71
N PRO A 51 -2.86 0.19 19.56
CA PRO A 51 -3.05 -0.99 20.39
C PRO A 51 -3.69 -2.17 19.65
N MET A 52 -4.16 -1.94 18.40
CA MET A 52 -4.82 -2.96 17.60
C MET A 52 -3.81 -3.76 16.78
N THR A 53 -4.22 -4.94 16.33
CA THR A 53 -3.45 -5.74 15.37
C THR A 53 -3.39 -5.01 14.04
N THR A 54 -2.18 -4.79 13.52
CA THR A 54 -1.94 -4.10 12.26
C THR A 54 -1.34 -5.02 11.20
N PHE A 55 -1.73 -4.81 9.96
CA PHE A 55 -1.25 -5.53 8.79
C PHE A 55 -0.71 -4.53 7.77
N LEU A 56 0.38 -4.88 7.11
CA LEU A 56 0.88 -4.10 5.97
C LEU A 56 0.51 -4.81 4.67
N VAL A 57 -0.23 -4.14 3.82
CA VAL A 57 -0.55 -4.62 2.46
C VAL A 57 -0.06 -3.59 1.45
N THR A 58 0.84 -3.99 0.57
CA THR A 58 1.43 -3.09 -0.42
C THR A 58 1.51 -3.78 -1.78
N SER A 59 1.30 -3.03 -2.86
CA SER A 59 1.49 -3.53 -4.23
C SER A 59 2.76 -2.97 -4.85
N GLY A 60 3.41 -3.77 -5.69
CA GLY A 60 4.59 -3.37 -6.43
C GLY A 60 5.54 -4.53 -6.67
N PHE A 61 6.69 -4.26 -7.27
CA PHE A 61 7.73 -5.28 -7.50
C PHE A 61 8.21 -5.88 -6.17
N GLN A 62 8.18 -7.19 -6.07
CA GLN A 62 8.40 -7.92 -4.81
C GLN A 62 9.69 -7.51 -4.11
N HIS A 63 10.80 -7.52 -4.82
CA HIS A 63 12.11 -7.18 -4.24
C HIS A 63 12.20 -5.72 -3.79
N LEU A 64 11.59 -4.81 -4.56
CA LEU A 64 11.55 -3.39 -4.22
C LEU A 64 10.75 -3.16 -2.95
N GLN A 65 9.54 -3.73 -2.82
CA GLN A 65 8.72 -3.56 -1.63
C GLN A 65 9.37 -4.15 -0.38
N HIS A 66 9.94 -5.35 -0.48
CA HIS A 66 10.71 -5.93 0.63
C HIS A 66 11.88 -5.03 1.07
N SER A 67 12.62 -4.47 0.12
CA SER A 67 13.75 -3.60 0.44
C SER A 67 13.30 -2.27 1.05
N LYS A 68 12.18 -1.69 0.61
CA LYS A 68 11.57 -0.49 1.21
C LYS A 68 11.17 -0.73 2.68
N ILE A 69 10.45 -1.81 2.96
CA ILE A 69 10.01 -2.17 4.30
C ILE A 69 11.20 -2.34 5.24
N ARG A 70 12.25 -3.02 4.78
CA ARG A 70 13.49 -3.19 5.52
C ARG A 70 14.22 -1.86 5.74
N ALA A 71 14.36 -1.04 4.69
CA ALA A 71 15.04 0.23 4.74
C ALA A 71 14.35 1.24 5.67
N LEU A 72 13.00 1.21 5.76
CA LEU A 72 12.19 1.98 6.71
C LEU A 72 12.23 1.40 8.13
N GLY A 73 12.64 0.15 8.32
CA GLY A 73 12.68 -0.50 9.63
C GLY A 73 11.30 -0.77 10.25
N ILE A 74 10.22 -0.78 9.46
CA ILE A 74 8.84 -0.85 9.95
C ILE A 74 8.29 -2.28 10.07
N GLY A 75 8.98 -3.28 9.54
CA GLY A 75 8.45 -4.64 9.41
C GLY A 75 7.96 -5.28 10.71
N LYS A 76 8.61 -4.96 11.84
CA LYS A 76 8.25 -5.52 13.16
C LYS A 76 6.98 -4.93 13.77
N ARG A 77 6.40 -3.90 13.15
CA ARG A 77 5.20 -3.19 13.64
C ARG A 77 3.90 -3.88 13.20
N PHE A 78 4.00 -4.83 12.27
CA PHE A 78 2.86 -5.51 11.68
C PHE A 78 2.84 -6.98 12.07
N ALA A 79 1.66 -7.51 12.34
CA ALA A 79 1.46 -8.94 12.60
C ALA A 79 1.78 -9.78 11.36
N GLU A 80 1.40 -9.27 10.18
CA GLU A 80 1.74 -9.85 8.88
C GLU A 80 2.03 -8.76 7.86
N ILE A 81 2.83 -9.10 6.86
CA ILE A 81 3.17 -8.24 5.72
C ILE A 81 2.81 -9.00 4.45
N HIS A 82 1.97 -8.41 3.64
CA HIS A 82 1.54 -8.95 2.36
C HIS A 82 1.99 -8.02 1.23
N ILE A 83 2.73 -8.57 0.29
CA ILE A 83 3.12 -7.87 -0.93
C ILE A 83 2.31 -8.46 -2.08
N ASP A 84 1.45 -7.63 -2.67
CA ASP A 84 0.80 -7.91 -3.93
C ASP A 84 1.83 -7.67 -5.04
N ALA A 85 2.60 -8.72 -5.33
CA ALA A 85 3.77 -8.66 -6.19
C ALA A 85 3.35 -8.61 -7.65
N ILE A 86 3.37 -7.42 -8.26
CA ILE A 86 2.95 -7.21 -9.66
C ILE A 86 3.83 -7.96 -10.67
N ASP A 87 5.02 -8.38 -10.27
CA ASP A 87 5.93 -9.23 -11.05
C ASP A 87 5.63 -10.73 -10.91
N ASP A 88 4.61 -11.10 -10.14
CA ASP A 88 4.01 -12.43 -10.12
C ASP A 88 2.73 -12.42 -10.97
N PRO A 89 2.66 -13.18 -12.09
CA PRO A 89 1.45 -13.26 -12.91
C PRO A 89 0.20 -13.72 -12.16
N GLY A 90 0.38 -14.40 -11.03
CA GLY A 90 -0.70 -14.90 -10.17
C GLY A 90 -1.05 -13.95 -9.01
N HIS A 91 -0.55 -12.71 -8.98
CA HIS A 91 -0.80 -11.80 -7.87
C HIS A 91 -2.30 -11.54 -7.66
N PRO A 92 -2.79 -11.65 -6.41
CA PRO A 92 -4.23 -11.70 -6.15
C PRO A 92 -4.92 -10.33 -6.15
N GLY A 93 -4.15 -9.24 -6.00
CA GLY A 93 -4.66 -7.91 -5.77
C GLY A 93 -5.09 -7.67 -4.30
N LYS A 94 -5.14 -6.40 -3.90
CA LYS A 94 -5.39 -6.02 -2.50
C LYS A 94 -6.71 -6.51 -1.94
N GLN A 95 -7.78 -6.51 -2.75
CA GLN A 95 -9.08 -6.99 -2.29
C GLN A 95 -9.02 -8.46 -1.84
N ALA A 96 -8.39 -9.33 -2.63
CA ALA A 96 -8.25 -10.74 -2.28
C ALA A 96 -7.36 -10.92 -1.05
N ILE A 97 -6.30 -10.13 -0.90
CA ILE A 97 -5.43 -10.14 0.28
C ILE A 97 -6.23 -9.71 1.52
N PHE A 98 -7.01 -8.63 1.46
CA PHE A 98 -7.87 -8.22 2.58
C PHE A 98 -8.86 -9.31 2.96
N GLN A 99 -9.50 -9.94 1.96
CA GLN A 99 -10.40 -11.06 2.19
C GLN A 99 -9.70 -12.23 2.88
N GLN A 100 -8.48 -12.58 2.48
CA GLN A 100 -7.68 -13.63 3.12
C GLN A 100 -7.35 -13.31 4.57
N ILE A 101 -6.96 -12.04 4.86
CA ILE A 101 -6.65 -11.59 6.23
C ILE A 101 -7.88 -11.73 7.12
N ILE A 102 -9.03 -11.17 6.73
CA ILE A 102 -10.24 -11.22 7.57
C ILE A 102 -10.74 -12.66 7.78
N CYS A 103 -10.66 -13.52 6.76
CA CYS A 103 -11.01 -14.93 6.88
C CYS A 103 -10.06 -15.67 7.83
N ARG A 104 -8.75 -15.48 7.67
CA ARG A 104 -7.72 -16.15 8.47
C ARG A 104 -7.78 -15.77 9.95
N TRP A 105 -7.97 -14.48 10.22
CA TRP A 105 -8.00 -13.93 11.56
C TRP A 105 -9.42 -13.91 12.16
N GLN A 106 -10.42 -14.33 11.38
CA GLN A 106 -11.83 -14.36 11.76
C GLN A 106 -12.37 -13.00 12.23
N PHE A 107 -11.87 -11.91 11.62
CA PHE A 107 -12.37 -10.58 11.91
C PHE A 107 -13.66 -10.29 11.13
N PRO A 108 -14.72 -9.79 11.78
CA PRO A 108 -15.84 -9.19 11.05
C PRO A 108 -15.35 -7.99 10.23
N ALA A 109 -15.72 -7.89 8.97
CA ALA A 109 -15.25 -6.82 8.09
C ALA A 109 -15.51 -5.43 8.67
N GLN A 110 -16.65 -5.23 9.36
CA GLN A 110 -17.06 -3.98 9.98
C GLN A 110 -16.16 -3.55 11.16
N GLN A 111 -15.33 -4.47 11.69
CA GLN A 111 -14.34 -4.18 12.73
C GLN A 111 -12.94 -3.96 12.17
N VAL A 112 -12.78 -3.99 10.85
CA VAL A 112 -11.51 -3.79 10.18
C VAL A 112 -11.50 -2.42 9.49
N MET A 113 -10.43 -1.70 9.69
CA MET A 113 -10.19 -0.41 9.04
C MET A 113 -9.07 -0.55 8.01
N VAL A 114 -9.34 -0.06 6.81
CA VAL A 114 -8.34 0.06 5.74
C VAL A 114 -7.87 1.51 5.70
N VAL A 115 -6.56 1.71 5.81
CA VAL A 115 -5.92 3.04 5.70
C VAL A 115 -4.99 3.03 4.50
N GLY A 116 -5.20 3.93 3.57
CA GLY A 116 -4.38 4.03 2.36
C GLY A 116 -4.58 5.34 1.62
N ASP A 117 -3.75 5.63 0.64
CA ASP A 117 -3.79 6.87 -0.13
C ASP A 117 -4.55 6.73 -1.46
N SER A 118 -4.63 5.53 -2.02
CA SER A 118 -5.25 5.31 -3.33
C SER A 118 -6.75 5.01 -3.24
N GLY A 119 -7.55 5.91 -3.82
CA GLY A 119 -9.00 5.73 -3.95
C GLY A 119 -9.39 4.51 -4.77
N GLU A 120 -8.65 4.23 -5.85
CA GLU A 120 -8.93 3.12 -6.77
C GLU A 120 -8.42 1.77 -6.27
N SER A 121 -7.49 1.77 -5.33
CA SER A 121 -6.84 0.56 -4.79
C SER A 121 -7.38 0.22 -3.41
N GLU A 122 -6.79 0.78 -2.34
CA GLU A 122 -7.12 0.44 -0.95
C GLU A 122 -8.56 0.77 -0.60
N ILE A 123 -8.98 2.01 -0.90
CA ILE A 123 -10.32 2.48 -0.54
C ILE A 123 -11.39 1.68 -1.28
N ALA A 124 -11.23 1.51 -2.59
CA ALA A 124 -12.16 0.69 -3.37
C ALA A 124 -12.21 -0.78 -2.90
N ALA A 125 -11.06 -1.37 -2.54
CA ALA A 125 -11.01 -2.74 -2.04
C ALA A 125 -11.69 -2.88 -0.66
N GLY A 126 -11.45 -1.93 0.26
CA GLY A 126 -12.09 -1.88 1.57
C GLY A 126 -13.61 -1.75 1.47
N ASN A 127 -14.08 -0.82 0.63
CA ASN A 127 -15.52 -0.60 0.41
C ASN A 127 -16.23 -1.86 -0.13
N ARG A 128 -15.61 -2.57 -1.10
CA ARG A 128 -16.19 -3.83 -1.62
C ARG A 128 -16.34 -4.92 -0.57
N LEU A 129 -15.54 -4.87 0.48
CA LEU A 129 -15.57 -5.82 1.59
C LEU A 129 -16.34 -5.28 2.81
N SER A 130 -16.98 -4.12 2.70
CA SER A 130 -17.72 -3.45 3.79
C SER A 130 -16.85 -3.18 5.02
N MET A 131 -15.58 -2.86 4.81
CA MET A 131 -14.64 -2.40 5.83
C MET A 131 -14.76 -0.89 6.00
N CYS A 132 -14.40 -0.37 7.17
CA CYS A 132 -14.22 1.07 7.35
C CYS A 132 -13.00 1.55 6.55
N THR A 133 -13.15 2.63 5.79
CA THR A 133 -12.09 3.16 4.92
C THR A 133 -11.65 4.55 5.34
N VAL A 134 -10.34 4.73 5.45
CA VAL A 134 -9.70 6.01 5.78
C VAL A 134 -8.70 6.35 4.68
N GLN A 135 -8.97 7.41 3.95
CA GLN A 135 -8.01 7.88 2.95
C GLN A 135 -6.97 8.79 3.61
N LEU A 136 -5.71 8.46 3.41
CA LEU A 136 -4.56 9.24 3.88
C LEU A 136 -4.15 10.25 2.81
N LEU A 137 -4.44 11.53 3.06
CA LEU A 137 -4.20 12.64 2.14
C LEU A 137 -2.76 13.16 2.25
N ARG A 138 -1.81 12.42 1.71
CA ARG A 138 -0.44 12.90 1.54
C ARG A 138 -0.35 13.97 0.44
N PRO A 139 0.72 14.77 0.35
CA PRO A 139 0.91 15.71 -0.75
C PRO A 139 0.64 15.05 -2.12
N ALA A 140 -0.12 15.72 -2.97
CA ALA A 140 -0.58 15.26 -4.29
C ALA A 140 -1.58 14.08 -4.29
N VAL A 141 -2.14 13.69 -3.16
CA VAL A 141 -3.28 12.75 -3.09
C VAL A 141 -4.58 13.52 -3.15
N GLU A 142 -5.38 13.26 -4.18
CA GLU A 142 -6.71 13.84 -4.33
C GLU A 142 -7.74 13.06 -3.49
N PRO A 143 -8.62 13.75 -2.73
CA PRO A 143 -9.62 13.09 -1.94
C PRO A 143 -10.69 12.43 -2.81
N VAL A 144 -11.09 11.20 -2.43
CA VAL A 144 -12.21 10.50 -3.07
C VAL A 144 -13.45 10.55 -2.19
N SER A 145 -14.63 10.73 -2.82
CA SER A 145 -15.90 10.91 -2.10
C SER A 145 -16.43 9.63 -1.43
N ASN A 146 -15.87 8.47 -1.76
CA ASN A 146 -16.33 7.17 -1.28
C ASN A 146 -15.45 6.59 -0.15
N ALA A 147 -14.51 7.36 0.40
CA ALA A 147 -13.86 7.02 1.66
C ALA A 147 -14.74 7.45 2.85
N ASP A 148 -14.83 6.62 3.90
CA ASP A 148 -15.61 6.96 5.09
C ASP A 148 -14.99 8.13 5.85
N HIS A 149 -13.65 8.19 5.87
CA HIS A 149 -12.89 9.26 6.53
C HIS A 149 -11.70 9.70 5.69
N HIS A 150 -11.25 10.94 5.96
CA HIS A 150 -10.03 11.50 5.40
C HIS A 150 -9.15 12.01 6.54
N VAL A 151 -7.86 11.70 6.48
CA VAL A 151 -6.85 12.19 7.43
C VAL A 151 -5.60 12.64 6.67
N ALA A 152 -4.92 13.68 7.15
CA ALA A 152 -3.70 14.18 6.50
C ALA A 152 -2.46 13.35 6.89
N ASP A 153 -2.49 12.72 8.06
CA ASP A 153 -1.36 12.00 8.64
C ASP A 153 -1.82 10.94 9.66
N LEU A 154 -0.88 10.16 10.18
CA LEU A 154 -1.18 9.13 11.17
C LEU A 154 -1.48 9.71 12.57
N TRP A 155 -1.10 10.95 12.88
CA TRP A 155 -1.52 11.60 14.13
C TRP A 155 -3.02 11.89 14.10
N GLN A 156 -3.53 12.37 12.96
CA GLN A 156 -4.99 12.54 12.78
C GLN A 156 -5.72 11.19 12.79
N LEU A 157 -5.12 10.13 12.21
CA LEU A 157 -5.66 8.78 12.33
C LEU A 157 -5.76 8.34 13.80
N LYS A 158 -4.70 8.56 14.59
CA LYS A 158 -4.70 8.26 16.02
C LYS A 158 -5.81 9.00 16.75
N ALA A 159 -5.98 10.30 16.47
CA ALA A 159 -7.06 11.11 17.05
C ALA A 159 -8.45 10.60 16.62
N LEU A 160 -8.64 10.21 15.36
CA LEU A 160 -9.88 9.58 14.85
C LEU A 160 -10.23 8.31 15.62
N LEU A 161 -9.23 7.54 16.03
CA LEU A 161 -9.39 6.31 16.82
C LEU A 161 -9.63 6.58 18.33
N GLY A 162 -9.57 7.82 18.78
CA GLY A 162 -9.75 8.19 20.19
C GLY A 162 -8.56 7.83 21.08
N LEU A 163 -7.35 7.78 20.54
CA LEU A 163 -6.11 7.38 21.20
C LEU A 163 -5.21 8.58 21.54
#